data_2417837445e9ed4241a56a0ca2ff052c
#
_entry.id   2417837445e9ed4241a56a0ca2ff052c
#
_cell.length_a   1.000
_cell.length_b   1.000
_cell.length_c   1.000
_cell.angle_alpha   90.00
_cell.angle_beta   90.00
_cell.angle_gamma   90.00
#
_symmetry.space_group_name_H-M   'P 1'
#
loop_
_entity.id
_entity.type
_entity.pdbx_description
1 polymer ?
#
loop_
_entity_poly.entity_id
_entity_poly.type
_entity_poly.pdbx_seq_one_letter_code
_entity_poly.pdbx_strand_id
1 'polypeptide(L)'
;MITHWLLIRRRCQMSSKDLFIMVLGMIVVGGPYAVLVIGSLTVNANEKKYMAEQRSTGRDKQRMLDFMQIVMKEYYGEYTYVVGGDIISTGRYSANYYPYIVGFNEKDLVIISYTAQNGALICRNVLPMDWSCMRLKYHVFSKGVKLILKLGKTKMRIKVNRVAMSDGSEKFDKPLGIFQENEVDMLIISLLRIQKKIQTGV
;
A
#
# COMPACT_ATOMS: atom_id res chain seq x y z
N MET A 1 45.15 -46.66 24.63
CA MET A 1 44.03 -45.77 24.24
C MET A 1 44.31 -44.30 24.62
N ILE A 2 45.54 -43.83 24.53
CA ILE A 2 45.99 -42.46 24.95
C ILE A 2 46.66 -41.70 23.78
N THR A 3 46.90 -42.35 22.66
CA THR A 3 47.62 -41.74 21.52
C THR A 3 46.75 -41.02 20.50
N HIS A 4 45.43 -41.06 20.63
CA HIS A 4 44.54 -40.45 19.63
C HIS A 4 44.13 -39.01 19.96
N TRP A 5 44.41 -38.52 21.17
CA TRP A 5 44.03 -37.18 21.61
C TRP A 5 45.11 -36.10 21.38
N LEU A 6 46.30 -36.49 20.97
CA LEU A 6 47.41 -35.55 20.75
C LEU A 6 47.48 -35.01 19.31
N LEU A 7 46.68 -35.56 18.39
CA LEU A 7 46.70 -35.15 16.99
C LEU A 7 45.69 -34.03 16.66
N ILE A 8 44.74 -33.73 17.54
CA ILE A 8 43.73 -32.69 17.31
C ILE A 8 44.17 -31.29 17.81
N ARG A 9 45.32 -31.23 18.48
CA ARG A 9 45.91 -29.97 18.96
C ARG A 9 46.95 -29.37 18.01
N ARG A 10 46.91 -29.69 16.70
CA ARG A 10 47.48 -28.77 15.72
C ARG A 10 46.48 -27.58 15.62
N ARG A 11 46.66 -26.64 16.55
CA ARG A 11 46.18 -25.28 16.39
C ARG A 11 46.51 -24.87 14.96
N CYS A 12 45.50 -24.64 14.14
CA CYS A 12 45.64 -23.75 13.01
C CYS A 12 46.11 -22.40 13.59
N GLN A 13 47.43 -22.24 13.69
CA GLN A 13 48.03 -20.92 13.87
C GLN A 13 47.72 -20.20 12.55
N MET A 14 46.54 -19.58 12.48
CA MET A 14 46.22 -18.64 11.42
C MET A 14 47.31 -17.58 11.42
N SER A 15 48.00 -17.42 10.32
CA SER A 15 48.96 -16.35 10.14
C SER A 15 48.27 -15.02 10.40
N SER A 16 49.01 -14.06 10.95
CA SER A 16 48.49 -12.69 11.11
C SER A 16 47.96 -12.11 9.79
N LYS A 17 48.53 -12.56 8.66
CA LYS A 17 48.05 -12.21 7.31
C LYS A 17 46.67 -12.83 6.99
N ASP A 18 46.44 -14.09 7.37
CA ASP A 18 45.19 -14.78 7.14
C ASP A 18 44.07 -14.19 8.02
N LEU A 19 44.42 -13.83 9.26
CA LEU A 19 43.52 -13.11 10.15
C LEU A 19 43.14 -11.73 9.58
N PHE A 20 44.13 -11.00 9.05
CA PHE A 20 43.93 -9.69 8.45
C PHE A 20 43.05 -9.77 7.19
N ILE A 21 43.28 -10.75 6.31
CA ILE A 21 42.47 -11.00 5.11
C ILE A 21 41.04 -11.36 5.51
N MET A 22 40.87 -12.20 6.54
CA MET A 22 39.55 -12.61 7.03
C MET A 22 38.77 -11.42 7.62
N VAL A 23 39.45 -10.57 8.42
CA VAL A 23 38.88 -9.36 8.99
C VAL A 23 38.53 -8.35 7.88
N LEU A 24 39.43 -8.15 6.92
CA LEU A 24 39.19 -7.30 5.76
C LEU A 24 38.01 -7.82 4.91
N GLY A 25 37.94 -9.15 4.70
CA GLY A 25 36.80 -9.78 4.03
C GLY A 25 35.46 -9.56 4.77
N MET A 26 35.45 -9.66 6.10
CA MET A 26 34.29 -9.39 6.91
C MET A 26 33.86 -7.90 6.82
N ILE A 27 34.81 -6.98 6.77
CA ILE A 27 34.52 -5.55 6.63
C ILE A 27 33.98 -5.23 5.22
N VAL A 28 34.60 -5.78 4.19
CA VAL A 28 34.25 -5.52 2.78
C VAL A 28 32.91 -6.16 2.40
N VAL A 29 32.63 -7.37 2.86
CA VAL A 29 31.39 -8.09 2.54
C VAL A 29 30.32 -7.85 3.59
N GLY A 30 30.65 -7.82 4.87
CA GLY A 30 29.70 -7.63 5.97
C GLY A 30 29.27 -6.17 6.17
N GLY A 31 30.16 -5.21 5.87
CA GLY A 31 29.88 -3.78 6.01
C GLY A 31 28.64 -3.32 5.20
N PRO A 32 28.55 -3.60 3.91
CA PRO A 32 27.38 -3.27 3.12
C PRO A 32 26.10 -3.96 3.62
N TYR A 33 26.18 -5.21 4.07
CA TYR A 33 25.05 -5.91 4.67
C TYR A 33 24.61 -5.30 6.00
N ALA A 34 25.53 -4.91 6.86
CA ALA A 34 25.22 -4.23 8.11
C ALA A 34 24.54 -2.89 7.85
N VAL A 35 24.99 -2.11 6.87
CA VAL A 35 24.38 -0.84 6.48
C VAL A 35 22.97 -1.06 5.95
N LEU A 36 22.75 -2.09 5.10
CA LEU A 36 21.42 -2.42 4.59
C LEU A 36 20.47 -2.88 5.71
N VAL A 37 20.93 -3.69 6.65
CA VAL A 37 20.13 -4.14 7.79
C VAL A 37 19.78 -2.98 8.71
N ILE A 38 20.74 -2.13 9.07
CA ILE A 38 20.51 -0.96 9.91
C ILE A 38 19.57 0.02 9.18
N GLY A 39 19.81 0.26 7.88
CA GLY A 39 18.92 1.09 7.05
C GLY A 39 17.48 0.56 7.04
N SER A 40 17.28 -0.74 6.85
CA SER A 40 15.96 -1.34 6.86
C SER A 40 15.26 -1.26 8.23
N LEU A 41 16.00 -1.44 9.32
CA LEU A 41 15.47 -1.33 10.68
C LEU A 41 15.06 0.10 11.02
N THR A 42 15.85 1.10 10.59
CA THR A 42 15.52 2.54 10.81
C THR A 42 14.31 2.96 10.00
N VAL A 43 14.20 2.52 8.74
CA VAL A 43 13.03 2.78 7.89
C VAL A 43 11.78 2.18 8.54
N ASN A 44 11.81 0.91 8.96
CA ASN A 44 10.69 0.25 9.62
C ASN A 44 10.28 0.94 10.95
N ALA A 45 11.24 1.44 11.73
CA ALA A 45 10.97 2.14 12.97
C ALA A 45 10.29 3.51 12.71
N ASN A 46 10.77 4.25 11.72
CA ASN A 46 10.18 5.52 11.30
C ASN A 46 8.77 5.33 10.72
N GLU A 47 8.57 4.28 9.92
CA GLU A 47 7.25 3.92 9.39
C GLU A 47 6.27 3.59 10.51
N LYS A 48 6.67 2.75 11.48
CA LYS A 48 5.84 2.43 12.64
C LYS A 48 5.47 3.67 13.45
N LYS A 49 6.43 4.56 13.69
CA LYS A 49 6.19 5.84 14.39
C LYS A 49 5.20 6.71 13.64
N TYR A 50 5.39 6.86 12.33
CA TYR A 50 4.50 7.62 11.45
C TYR A 50 3.08 7.03 11.47
N MET A 51 2.95 5.71 11.34
CA MET A 51 1.64 5.04 11.37
C MET A 51 0.95 5.19 12.73
N ALA A 52 1.70 5.14 13.84
CA ALA A 52 1.14 5.38 15.18
C ALA A 52 0.63 6.83 15.31
N GLU A 53 1.37 7.81 14.80
CA GLU A 53 0.94 9.21 14.75
C GLU A 53 -0.36 9.37 13.93
N GLN A 54 -0.41 8.80 12.72
CA GLN A 54 -1.61 8.88 11.87
C GLN A 54 -2.83 8.20 12.52
N ARG A 55 -2.63 7.07 13.21
CA ARG A 55 -3.71 6.42 13.95
C ARG A 55 -4.27 7.30 15.06
N SER A 56 -3.42 8.03 15.77
CA SER A 56 -3.83 8.90 16.87
C SER A 56 -4.43 10.23 16.41
N THR A 57 -3.87 10.83 15.35
CA THR A 57 -4.29 12.15 14.87
C THR A 57 -5.35 12.11 13.78
N GLY A 58 -5.42 11.04 12.99
CA GLY A 58 -6.29 10.94 11.82
C GLY A 58 -6.05 12.00 10.76
N ARG A 59 -4.90 12.68 10.79
CA ARG A 59 -4.62 13.85 9.95
C ARG A 59 -4.75 13.57 8.46
N ASP A 60 -4.21 12.45 7.99
CA ASP A 60 -4.29 12.10 6.57
C ASP A 60 -5.72 11.70 6.17
N LYS A 61 -6.46 11.09 7.09
CA LYS A 61 -7.89 10.79 6.90
C LYS A 61 -8.71 12.07 6.80
N GLN A 62 -8.46 13.05 7.68
CA GLN A 62 -9.13 14.35 7.61
C GLN A 62 -8.82 15.08 6.31
N ARG A 63 -7.57 15.06 5.88
CA ARG A 63 -7.15 15.64 4.59
C ARG A 63 -7.89 15.03 3.40
N MET A 64 -8.15 13.70 3.44
CA MET A 64 -8.96 13.04 2.42
C MET A 64 -10.43 13.44 2.49
N LEU A 65 -11.00 13.64 3.69
CA LEU A 65 -12.35 14.16 3.86
C LEU A 65 -12.50 15.56 3.27
N ASP A 66 -11.57 16.45 3.60
CA ASP A 66 -11.56 17.82 3.07
C ASP A 66 -11.45 17.82 1.54
N PHE A 67 -10.63 16.97 0.99
CA PHE A 67 -10.52 16.81 -0.46
C PHE A 67 -11.83 16.31 -1.08
N MET A 68 -12.47 15.29 -0.48
CA MET A 68 -13.76 14.78 -0.93
C MET A 68 -14.85 15.86 -0.88
N GLN A 69 -14.87 16.66 0.17
CA GLN A 69 -15.83 17.78 0.29
C GLN A 69 -15.68 18.78 -0.86
N ILE A 70 -14.45 19.07 -1.25
CA ILE A 70 -14.18 19.97 -2.38
C ILE A 70 -14.61 19.35 -3.71
N VAL A 71 -14.29 18.07 -3.94
CA VAL A 71 -14.54 17.39 -5.21
C VAL A 71 -16.01 17.05 -5.40
N MET A 72 -16.68 16.60 -4.35
CA MET A 72 -18.05 16.09 -4.42
C MET A 72 -19.11 17.16 -4.11
N LYS A 73 -18.71 18.32 -3.54
CA LYS A 73 -19.61 19.46 -3.21
C LYS A 73 -21.06 19.07 -2.84
N GLU A 74 -21.90 18.96 -3.85
CA GLU A 74 -23.34 18.69 -3.70
C GLU A 74 -23.64 17.27 -3.18
N TYR A 75 -22.77 16.30 -3.46
CA TYR A 75 -22.95 14.90 -3.09
C TYR A 75 -22.12 14.48 -1.86
N TYR A 76 -21.40 15.43 -1.25
CA TYR A 76 -20.65 15.16 -0.06
C TYR A 76 -21.55 14.73 1.10
N GLY A 77 -21.24 13.60 1.73
CA GLY A 77 -22.07 13.02 2.79
C GLY A 77 -23.06 11.93 2.32
N GLU A 78 -23.38 11.88 1.01
CA GLU A 78 -24.16 10.78 0.45
C GLU A 78 -23.34 9.49 0.30
N TYR A 79 -22.02 9.62 0.27
CA TYR A 79 -21.08 8.52 0.10
C TYR A 79 -20.15 8.39 1.29
N THR A 80 -20.00 7.17 1.78
CA THR A 80 -18.81 6.77 2.56
C THR A 80 -17.66 6.54 1.59
N TYR A 81 -16.41 6.73 2.01
CA TYR A 81 -15.29 6.59 1.11
C TYR A 81 -14.16 5.72 1.69
N VAL A 82 -13.38 5.16 0.80
CA VAL A 82 -12.12 4.46 1.09
C VAL A 82 -11.06 4.87 0.08
N VAL A 83 -9.80 4.77 0.47
CA VAL A 83 -8.66 5.02 -0.40
C VAL A 83 -8.09 3.70 -0.89
N GLY A 84 -7.85 3.63 -2.17
CA GLY A 84 -7.20 2.49 -2.80
C GLY A 84 -6.40 2.92 -4.03
N GLY A 85 -5.81 1.98 -4.73
CA GLY A 85 -5.08 2.29 -5.94
C GLY A 85 -4.81 1.08 -6.81
N ASP A 86 -4.45 1.34 -8.06
CA ASP A 86 -3.96 0.34 -9.00
C ASP A 86 -2.44 0.45 -9.12
N ILE A 87 -1.76 -0.69 -9.11
CA ILE A 87 -0.32 -0.77 -9.30
C ILE A 87 -0.10 -1.34 -10.69
N ILE A 88 0.50 -0.53 -11.56
CA ILE A 88 0.89 -0.95 -12.91
C ILE A 88 2.41 -1.11 -12.90
N SER A 89 2.88 -2.34 -13.08
CA SER A 89 4.30 -2.58 -13.30
C SER A 89 4.67 -2.12 -14.71
N THR A 90 5.55 -1.14 -14.78
CA THR A 90 6.03 -0.57 -16.06
C THR A 90 7.41 -1.09 -16.45
N GLY A 91 8.04 -1.91 -15.63
CA GLY A 91 9.36 -2.46 -15.87
C GLY A 91 9.83 -3.41 -14.77
N ARG A 92 11.06 -3.91 -14.94
CA ARG A 92 11.64 -4.91 -14.03
C ARG A 92 11.82 -4.40 -12.58
N TYR A 93 11.98 -3.07 -12.43
CA TYR A 93 12.28 -2.42 -11.14
C TYR A 93 11.40 -1.19 -10.88
N SER A 94 10.40 -0.90 -11.71
CA SER A 94 9.53 0.26 -11.57
C SER A 94 8.07 -0.16 -11.57
N ALA A 95 7.30 0.39 -10.64
CA ALA A 95 5.85 0.26 -10.60
C ALA A 95 5.25 1.67 -10.47
N ASN A 96 4.27 1.99 -11.31
CA ASN A 96 3.48 3.19 -11.15
C ASN A 96 2.27 2.88 -10.28
N TYR A 97 2.05 3.71 -9.29
CA TYR A 97 0.89 3.64 -8.41
C TYR A 97 -0.10 4.76 -8.78
N TYR A 98 -1.33 4.37 -9.05
CA TYR A 98 -2.42 5.30 -9.33
C TYR A 98 -3.42 5.27 -8.17
N PRO A 99 -3.43 6.31 -7.33
CA PRO A 99 -4.35 6.37 -6.20
C PRO A 99 -5.77 6.71 -6.65
N TYR A 100 -6.73 6.08 -5.99
CA TYR A 100 -8.16 6.31 -6.17
C TYR A 100 -8.85 6.46 -4.83
N ILE A 101 -9.89 7.29 -4.81
CA ILE A 101 -10.89 7.28 -3.75
C ILE A 101 -12.12 6.57 -4.31
N VAL A 102 -12.65 5.63 -3.54
CA VAL A 102 -13.90 4.94 -3.86
C VAL A 102 -14.95 5.45 -2.90
N GLY A 103 -15.82 6.30 -3.38
CA GLY A 103 -17.06 6.68 -2.68
C GLY A 103 -18.11 5.60 -2.92
N PHE A 104 -18.86 5.24 -1.89
CA PHE A 104 -19.86 4.19 -1.97
C PHE A 104 -21.02 4.45 -1.02
N ASN A 105 -22.18 3.98 -1.40
CA ASN A 105 -23.36 3.86 -0.58
C ASN A 105 -24.04 2.51 -0.83
N GLU A 106 -25.26 2.31 -0.37
CA GLU A 106 -25.98 1.04 -0.56
C GLU A 106 -26.39 0.75 -2.01
N LYS A 107 -26.37 1.77 -2.86
CA LYS A 107 -26.93 1.70 -4.21
C LYS A 107 -25.89 1.86 -5.30
N ASP A 108 -24.80 2.58 -5.00
CA ASP A 108 -23.89 3.05 -6.03
C ASP A 108 -22.44 3.21 -5.57
N LEU A 109 -21.56 3.37 -6.55
CA LEU A 109 -20.16 3.65 -6.38
C LEU A 109 -19.74 4.84 -7.24
N VAL A 110 -18.81 5.64 -6.73
CA VAL A 110 -18.10 6.65 -7.48
C VAL A 110 -16.61 6.47 -7.31
N ILE A 111 -15.86 6.60 -8.39
CA ILE A 111 -14.40 6.48 -8.36
C ILE A 111 -13.79 7.84 -8.68
N ILE A 112 -12.93 8.33 -7.80
CA ILE A 112 -12.21 9.58 -7.98
C ILE A 112 -10.73 9.24 -8.14
N SER A 113 -10.18 9.49 -9.32
CA SER A 113 -8.73 9.41 -9.51
C SER A 113 -8.11 10.73 -9.10
N TYR A 114 -7.01 10.67 -8.35
CA TYR A 114 -6.31 11.86 -7.90
C TYR A 114 -4.80 11.71 -8.03
N THR A 115 -4.10 12.79 -7.91
CA THR A 115 -2.64 12.83 -7.80
C THR A 115 -2.26 13.81 -6.71
N ALA A 116 -1.06 13.68 -6.21
CA ALA A 116 -0.49 14.67 -5.34
C ALA A 116 0.54 15.48 -6.09
N GLN A 117 0.53 16.77 -5.89
CA GLN A 117 1.49 17.68 -6.45
C GLN A 117 1.77 18.77 -5.44
N ASN A 118 3.06 18.98 -5.11
CA ASN A 118 3.50 20.00 -4.14
C ASN A 118 2.72 19.93 -2.81
N GLY A 119 2.49 18.72 -2.31
CA GLY A 119 1.74 18.51 -1.08
C GLY A 119 0.23 18.69 -1.18
N ALA A 120 -0.33 19.13 -2.30
CA ALA A 120 -1.77 19.24 -2.51
C ALA A 120 -2.34 18.01 -3.23
N LEU A 121 -3.60 17.67 -2.92
CA LEU A 121 -4.34 16.64 -3.64
C LEU A 121 -5.09 17.30 -4.80
N ILE A 122 -4.95 16.75 -5.99
CA ILE A 122 -5.56 17.26 -7.22
C ILE A 122 -6.44 16.17 -7.81
N CYS A 123 -7.74 16.46 -7.97
CA CYS A 123 -8.65 15.59 -8.68
C CYS A 123 -8.28 15.53 -10.16
N ARG A 124 -8.17 14.32 -10.70
CA ARG A 124 -7.96 14.10 -12.14
C ARG A 124 -9.27 13.80 -12.85
N ASN A 125 -10.06 12.92 -12.26
CA ASN A 125 -11.32 12.50 -12.87
C ASN A 125 -12.26 11.94 -11.80
N VAL A 126 -13.54 12.20 -11.97
CA VAL A 126 -14.64 11.62 -11.20
C VAL A 126 -15.43 10.73 -12.15
N LEU A 127 -15.53 9.45 -11.83
CA LEU A 127 -16.17 8.43 -12.64
C LEU A 127 -17.35 7.84 -11.84
N PRO A 128 -18.58 8.32 -12.07
CA PRO A 128 -19.76 7.65 -11.55
C PRO A 128 -19.96 6.30 -12.26
N MET A 129 -20.56 5.34 -11.56
CA MET A 129 -20.77 4.02 -12.12
C MET A 129 -22.08 3.98 -12.92
N ASP A 130 -21.97 3.55 -14.16
CA ASP A 130 -23.12 3.20 -15.00
C ASP A 130 -23.21 1.67 -15.12
N TRP A 131 -24.10 1.08 -14.32
CA TRP A 131 -24.25 -0.37 -14.26
C TRP A 131 -24.91 -0.98 -15.51
N SER A 132 -25.45 -0.17 -16.41
CA SER A 132 -25.97 -0.66 -17.71
C SER A 132 -24.84 -1.15 -18.61
N CYS A 133 -23.69 -0.51 -18.57
CA CYS A 133 -22.52 -0.81 -19.41
C CYS A 133 -21.30 -1.31 -18.63
N MET A 134 -21.27 -1.12 -17.32
CA MET A 134 -20.17 -1.54 -16.47
C MET A 134 -20.39 -2.92 -15.83
N ARG A 135 -19.31 -3.64 -15.60
CA ARG A 135 -19.29 -4.92 -14.87
C ARG A 135 -18.38 -4.82 -13.67
N LEU A 136 -18.91 -5.23 -12.52
CA LEU A 136 -18.19 -5.27 -11.26
C LEU A 136 -17.85 -6.73 -10.90
N LYS A 137 -16.59 -6.96 -10.56
CA LYS A 137 -16.12 -8.13 -9.81
C LYS A 137 -15.32 -7.67 -8.62
N TYR A 138 -15.38 -8.40 -7.52
CA TYR A 138 -14.54 -8.10 -6.37
C TYR A 138 -14.06 -9.39 -5.72
N HIS A 139 -12.94 -9.28 -4.99
CA HIS A 139 -12.34 -10.35 -4.21
C HIS A 139 -11.98 -9.82 -2.84
N VAL A 140 -12.56 -10.42 -1.81
CA VAL A 140 -12.23 -10.09 -0.41
C VAL A 140 -11.02 -10.91 0.02
N PHE A 141 -10.10 -10.29 0.72
CA PHE A 141 -8.94 -10.92 1.33
C PHE A 141 -8.71 -10.38 2.75
N SER A 142 -7.85 -10.99 3.53
CA SER A 142 -7.66 -10.65 4.96
C SER A 142 -7.34 -9.18 5.21
N LYS A 143 -6.58 -8.54 4.31
CA LYS A 143 -6.15 -7.13 4.44
C LYS A 143 -7.08 -6.12 3.76
N GLY A 144 -8.13 -6.56 3.06
CA GLY A 144 -9.02 -5.66 2.34
C GLY A 144 -9.80 -6.28 1.19
N VAL A 145 -10.05 -5.51 0.16
CA VAL A 145 -10.82 -5.91 -1.02
C VAL A 145 -10.16 -5.44 -2.31
N LYS A 146 -10.24 -6.24 -3.36
CA LYS A 146 -9.84 -5.88 -4.71
C LYS A 146 -11.07 -5.74 -5.59
N LEU A 147 -11.26 -4.55 -6.13
CA LEU A 147 -12.30 -4.25 -7.11
C LEU A 147 -11.74 -4.43 -8.51
N ILE A 148 -12.56 -4.96 -9.42
CA ILE A 148 -12.26 -5.10 -10.83
C ILE A 148 -13.47 -4.56 -11.59
N LEU A 149 -13.30 -3.41 -12.18
CA LEU A 149 -14.31 -2.73 -12.99
C LEU A 149 -13.96 -2.89 -14.46
N LYS A 150 -14.93 -3.25 -15.27
CA LYS A 150 -14.78 -3.37 -16.72
C LYS A 150 -15.80 -2.50 -17.42
N LEU A 151 -15.31 -1.65 -18.31
CA LEU A 151 -16.11 -0.85 -19.23
C LEU A 151 -15.64 -1.17 -20.66
N GLY A 152 -16.40 -1.98 -21.39
CA GLY A 152 -15.99 -2.48 -22.69
C GLY A 152 -14.67 -3.24 -22.63
N LYS A 153 -13.65 -2.75 -23.35
CA LYS A 153 -12.28 -3.31 -23.34
C LYS A 153 -11.42 -2.80 -22.18
N THR A 154 -11.81 -1.71 -21.56
CA THR A 154 -11.06 -1.09 -20.45
C THR A 154 -11.29 -1.86 -19.15
N LYS A 155 -10.21 -2.07 -18.40
CA LYS A 155 -10.25 -2.75 -17.10
C LYS A 155 -9.47 -1.92 -16.08
N MET A 156 -10.18 -1.55 -15.02
CA MET A 156 -9.60 -0.88 -13.85
C MET A 156 -9.53 -1.88 -12.69
N ARG A 157 -8.45 -1.85 -11.94
CA ARG A 157 -8.26 -2.68 -10.76
C ARG A 157 -7.91 -1.79 -9.59
N ILE A 158 -8.71 -1.83 -8.53
CA ILE A 158 -8.49 -1.03 -7.34
C ILE A 158 -8.32 -1.98 -6.16
N LYS A 159 -7.17 -1.92 -5.53
CA LYS A 159 -6.90 -2.64 -4.29
C LYS A 159 -7.11 -1.70 -3.12
N VAL A 160 -8.10 -2.00 -2.29
CA VAL A 160 -8.42 -1.24 -1.09
C VAL A 160 -7.97 -2.06 0.11
N ASN A 161 -7.03 -1.54 0.85
CA ASN A 161 -6.53 -2.17 2.07
C ASN A 161 -7.18 -1.52 3.30
N ARG A 162 -7.32 -2.27 4.40
CA ARG A 162 -7.80 -1.75 5.71
C ARG A 162 -6.90 -0.65 6.26
N VAL A 163 -5.63 -0.72 5.93
CA VAL A 163 -4.67 0.36 6.14
C VAL A 163 -4.16 0.77 4.78
N ALA A 164 -4.55 1.95 4.33
CA ALA A 164 -4.09 2.50 3.08
C ALA A 164 -2.78 3.23 3.32
N MET A 165 -1.72 2.74 2.70
CA MET A 165 -0.47 3.47 2.51
C MET A 165 -0.39 3.81 1.04
N SER A 166 -0.30 5.08 0.73
CA SER A 166 0.17 5.50 -0.58
C SER A 166 1.65 5.14 -0.64
N ASP A 167 2.03 4.19 -1.47
CA ASP A 167 3.40 4.10 -1.91
C ASP A 167 3.73 5.44 -2.53
N GLY A 168 4.48 6.25 -1.75
CA GLY A 168 4.75 7.60 -2.17
C GLY A 168 5.23 7.57 -3.60
N SER A 169 4.43 8.04 -4.52
CA SER A 169 5.06 8.65 -5.66
C SER A 169 6.08 9.61 -5.05
N GLU A 170 7.26 9.71 -5.61
CA GLU A 170 8.38 10.58 -5.18
C GLU A 170 7.99 12.03 -4.86
N LYS A 171 6.71 12.37 -4.99
CA LYS A 171 6.08 13.67 -4.83
C LYS A 171 5.37 13.88 -3.49
N PHE A 172 5.22 12.84 -2.67
CA PHE A 172 4.84 13.00 -1.28
C PHE A 172 6.10 12.85 -0.43
N ASP A 173 6.43 13.85 0.33
CA ASP A 173 7.49 13.77 1.34
C ASP A 173 7.23 12.66 2.37
N LYS A 174 5.99 12.17 2.43
CA LYS A 174 5.57 11.04 3.29
C LYS A 174 4.38 10.31 2.67
N PRO A 175 4.34 8.96 2.74
CA PRO A 175 3.16 8.19 2.34
C PRO A 175 1.95 8.56 3.20
N LEU A 176 0.76 8.54 2.60
CA LEU A 176 -0.49 8.71 3.36
C LEU A 176 -0.75 7.47 4.21
N GLY A 177 -1.00 7.65 5.51
CA GLY A 177 -1.36 6.60 6.45
C GLY A 177 -2.83 6.71 6.86
N ILE A 178 -3.72 5.98 6.17
CA ILE A 178 -5.15 6.04 6.43
C ILE A 178 -5.62 4.71 7.00
N PHE A 179 -6.16 4.75 8.22
CA PHE A 179 -6.82 3.62 8.87
C PHE A 179 -8.30 3.64 8.52
N GLN A 180 -8.76 2.63 7.78
CA GLN A 180 -10.09 2.55 7.19
C GLN A 180 -10.71 1.16 7.33
N GLU A 181 -10.47 0.50 8.47
CA GLU A 181 -10.97 -0.87 8.69
C GLU A 181 -12.50 -0.93 8.60
N ASN A 182 -13.18 -0.02 9.30
CA ASN A 182 -14.65 0.04 9.33
C ASN A 182 -15.22 0.37 7.96
N GLU A 183 -14.62 1.34 7.28
CA GLU A 183 -15.07 1.76 5.95
C GLU A 183 -14.90 0.65 4.90
N VAL A 184 -13.84 -0.16 5.02
CA VAL A 184 -13.64 -1.32 4.15
C VAL A 184 -14.68 -2.40 4.41
N ASP A 185 -15.06 -2.65 5.67
CA ASP A 185 -16.14 -3.57 6.00
C ASP A 185 -17.49 -3.09 5.45
N MET A 186 -17.79 -1.81 5.58
CA MET A 186 -18.97 -1.19 4.98
C MET A 186 -18.96 -1.29 3.44
N LEU A 187 -17.80 -1.06 2.81
CA LEU A 187 -17.65 -1.24 1.36
C LEU A 187 -17.99 -2.67 0.94
N ILE A 188 -17.49 -3.68 1.65
CA ILE A 188 -17.76 -5.10 1.33
C ILE A 188 -19.26 -5.38 1.38
N ILE A 189 -19.97 -4.86 2.40
CA ILE A 189 -21.43 -4.99 2.52
C ILE A 189 -22.14 -4.30 1.36
N SER A 190 -21.72 -3.09 1.02
CA SER A 190 -22.30 -2.33 -0.11
C SER A 190 -22.08 -3.05 -1.45
N LEU A 191 -20.88 -3.64 -1.67
CA LEU A 191 -20.59 -4.41 -2.88
C LEU A 191 -21.51 -5.62 -3.05
N LEU A 192 -21.86 -6.31 -1.96
CA LEU A 192 -22.83 -7.42 -1.99
C LEU A 192 -24.22 -6.92 -2.44
N ARG A 193 -24.67 -5.78 -1.91
CA ARG A 193 -25.97 -5.18 -2.27
C ARG A 193 -26.00 -4.71 -3.71
N ILE A 194 -24.98 -3.98 -4.15
CA ILE A 194 -24.83 -3.51 -5.53
C ILE A 194 -24.80 -4.69 -6.51
N GLN A 195 -24.04 -5.74 -6.19
CA GLN A 195 -23.98 -6.91 -7.06
C GLN A 195 -25.34 -7.63 -7.18
N LYS A 196 -26.07 -7.74 -6.08
CA LYS A 196 -27.43 -8.28 -6.10
C LYS A 196 -28.35 -7.43 -6.98
N LYS A 197 -28.31 -6.10 -6.84
CA LYS A 197 -29.09 -5.18 -7.67
C LYS A 197 -28.77 -5.35 -9.17
N ILE A 198 -27.50 -5.42 -9.55
CA ILE A 198 -27.08 -5.64 -10.94
C ILE A 198 -27.61 -6.97 -11.51
N GLN A 199 -27.68 -8.02 -10.67
CA GLN A 199 -28.17 -9.34 -11.09
C GLN A 199 -29.69 -9.38 -11.22
N THR A 200 -30.43 -8.65 -10.40
CA THR A 200 -31.91 -8.67 -10.39
C THR A 200 -32.52 -7.66 -11.39
N GLY A 201 -31.71 -6.77 -11.97
CA GLY A 201 -32.17 -5.78 -12.94
C GLY A 201 -33.07 -4.67 -12.34
N VAL A 202 -33.06 -4.54 -11.00
CA VAL A 202 -33.84 -3.55 -10.24
C VAL A 202 -32.96 -2.39 -9.82
#